data_1cb4f406804fe4b0c9a5d59aa931c7fa
#
_entry.id   1cb4f406804fe4b0c9a5d59aa931c7fa
#
_cell.length_a   1.000
_cell.length_b   1.000
_cell.length_c   1.000
_cell.angle_alpha   90.00
_cell.angle_beta   90.00
_cell.angle_gamma   90.00
#
_symmetry.space_group_name_H-M   'P 1'
#
loop_
_entity.id
_entity.type
_entity.pdbx_description
1 polymer ?
#
loop_
_entity_poly.entity_id
_entity_poly.type
_entity_poly.pdbx_seq_one_letter_code
_entity_poly.pdbx_strand_id
1 'polypeptide(L)'
;MILKIIKTTHNFCLISILIFCFSQNRALSASKEPIISVLILKDKKIRIRSDRSIPLTIKGQRFSNKKIKGLTLKKQNNRTTLIFDKNKQKIYDLKNKEKFLVRSSDRRGIWVGQKRYAGKLNIFISDNHILVVNVLGIEKYLGSVVGSEMPAKWPLEALKAQAIASRTYALKQKGNPLYDIDSTNMNQVYIGLEAGTHKTKRAVNSTRSLVLTYKNKLINALFHSSSAGMTENSQDVWKNKYPYLSS
;
A
#
# COMPACT_ATOMS: atom_id res chain seq x y z
N MET A 1 13.27 -71.01 3.12
CA MET A 1 14.20 -69.85 2.98
C MET A 1 13.71 -68.81 1.99
N ILE A 2 12.40 -68.75 1.70
CA ILE A 2 11.80 -67.77 0.74
C ILE A 2 10.97 -66.68 1.43
N LEU A 3 10.58 -66.86 2.70
CA LEU A 3 9.72 -65.89 3.40
C LEU A 3 10.46 -64.70 4.04
N LYS A 4 11.80 -64.67 4.04
CA LYS A 4 12.60 -63.60 4.67
C LYS A 4 12.99 -62.47 3.73
N ILE A 5 12.86 -62.67 2.40
CA ILE A 5 13.26 -61.67 1.39
C ILE A 5 12.13 -60.69 1.05
N ILE A 6 10.85 -61.10 1.26
CA ILE A 6 9.70 -60.26 0.91
C ILE A 6 9.44 -59.12 1.96
N LYS A 7 9.84 -59.33 3.25
CA LYS A 7 9.68 -58.32 4.27
C LYS A 7 10.63 -57.12 4.19
N THR A 8 11.80 -57.32 3.57
CA THR A 8 12.81 -56.25 3.41
C THR A 8 12.49 -55.32 2.25
N THR A 9 11.85 -55.80 1.20
CA THR A 9 11.51 -54.98 0.03
C THR A 9 10.33 -54.04 0.29
N HIS A 10 9.35 -54.43 1.13
CA HIS A 10 8.21 -53.57 1.47
C HIS A 10 8.61 -52.39 2.38
N ASN A 11 9.54 -52.57 3.29
CA ASN A 11 10.04 -51.50 4.14
C ASN A 11 10.88 -50.44 3.38
N PHE A 12 11.64 -50.90 2.35
CA PHE A 12 12.40 -49.96 1.51
C PHE A 12 11.51 -49.11 0.61
N CYS A 13 10.42 -49.68 0.08
CA CYS A 13 9.47 -48.96 -0.74
C CYS A 13 8.67 -47.88 0.07
N LEU A 14 8.27 -48.21 1.32
CA LEU A 14 7.59 -47.30 2.22
C LEU A 14 8.49 -46.15 2.68
N ILE A 15 9.77 -46.40 2.96
CA ILE A 15 10.74 -45.36 3.33
C ILE A 15 11.03 -44.44 2.12
N SER A 16 11.15 -45.01 0.91
CA SER A 16 11.34 -44.20 -0.31
C SER A 16 10.14 -43.32 -0.63
N ILE A 17 8.91 -43.78 -0.41
CA ILE A 17 7.69 -42.98 -0.60
C ILE A 17 7.58 -41.85 0.46
N LEU A 18 7.94 -42.15 1.73
CA LEU A 18 7.97 -41.13 2.79
C LEU A 18 9.04 -40.07 2.52
N ILE A 19 10.22 -40.41 2.03
CA ILE A 19 11.27 -39.44 1.69
C ILE A 19 10.85 -38.61 0.47
N PHE A 20 10.15 -39.21 -0.52
CA PHE A 20 9.66 -38.48 -1.68
C PHE A 20 8.51 -37.52 -1.32
N CYS A 21 7.65 -37.85 -0.36
CA CYS A 21 6.63 -36.93 0.16
C CYS A 21 7.22 -35.78 0.99
N PHE A 22 8.35 -36.00 1.68
CA PHE A 22 9.02 -34.92 2.43
C PHE A 22 9.87 -33.99 1.55
N SER A 23 10.34 -34.46 0.38
CA SER A 23 11.15 -33.63 -0.53
C SER A 23 10.33 -32.68 -1.41
N GLN A 24 8.99 -32.73 -1.36
CA GLN A 24 8.11 -31.80 -2.08
C GLN A 24 7.65 -30.58 -1.26
N ASN A 25 8.07 -30.45 -0.01
CA ASN A 25 8.01 -29.18 0.68
C ASN A 25 9.08 -28.24 0.12
N ARG A 26 8.93 -27.85 -1.15
CA ARG A 26 9.54 -26.61 -1.66
C ARG A 26 9.02 -25.54 -0.75
N ALA A 27 9.89 -25.00 0.11
CA ALA A 27 9.63 -23.75 0.79
C ALA A 27 9.18 -22.77 -0.29
N LEU A 28 7.89 -22.48 -0.35
CA LEU A 28 7.36 -21.40 -1.17
C LEU A 28 8.13 -20.17 -0.69
N SER A 29 9.09 -19.72 -1.49
CA SER A 29 9.79 -18.48 -1.24
C SER A 29 8.71 -17.44 -0.96
N ALA A 30 8.70 -16.91 0.25
CA ALA A 30 7.72 -15.90 0.65
C ALA A 30 7.82 -14.76 -0.36
N SER A 31 6.87 -14.68 -1.28
CA SER A 31 6.87 -13.65 -2.30
C SER A 31 6.91 -12.30 -1.57
N LYS A 32 7.82 -11.44 -1.99
CA LYS A 32 7.96 -10.11 -1.40
C LYS A 32 6.61 -9.39 -1.48
N GLU A 33 6.14 -8.86 -0.34
CA GLU A 33 4.90 -8.11 -0.27
C GLU A 33 4.85 -7.03 -1.36
N PRO A 34 3.78 -6.96 -2.17
CA PRO A 34 3.62 -5.92 -3.17
C PRO A 34 3.69 -4.52 -2.54
N ILE A 35 4.37 -3.62 -3.23
CA ILE A 35 4.49 -2.21 -2.85
C ILE A 35 3.45 -1.42 -3.64
N ILE A 36 2.80 -0.47 -2.96
CA ILE A 36 1.90 0.49 -3.57
C ILE A 36 2.42 1.92 -3.35
N SER A 37 2.19 2.77 -4.34
CA SER A 37 2.49 4.20 -4.31
C SER A 37 1.19 5.01 -4.42
N VAL A 38 0.93 5.83 -3.40
CA VAL A 38 -0.33 6.55 -3.21
C VAL A 38 -0.08 8.05 -3.20
N LEU A 39 -0.71 8.80 -4.12
CA LEU A 39 -0.72 10.25 -4.03
C LEU A 39 -1.58 10.69 -2.84
N ILE A 40 -0.93 11.19 -1.78
CA ILE A 40 -1.61 11.57 -0.52
C ILE A 40 -1.84 13.08 -0.40
N LEU A 41 -1.09 13.88 -1.14
CA LEU A 41 -1.23 15.34 -1.11
C LEU A 41 -0.69 15.97 -2.40
N LYS A 42 -1.44 16.94 -2.92
CA LYS A 42 -1.06 17.82 -4.02
C LYS A 42 -1.37 19.25 -3.58
N ASP A 43 -0.33 20.02 -3.23
CA ASP A 43 -0.50 21.35 -2.66
C ASP A 43 0.69 22.27 -3.03
N LYS A 44 0.54 23.57 -2.79
CA LYS A 44 1.61 24.58 -2.89
C LYS A 44 2.41 24.73 -1.59
N LYS A 45 1.85 24.32 -0.44
CA LYS A 45 2.52 24.41 0.88
C LYS A 45 2.38 23.11 1.63
N ILE A 46 3.50 22.47 1.93
CA ILE A 46 3.54 21.14 2.56
C ILE A 46 4.49 21.17 3.74
N ARG A 47 4.05 20.66 4.88
CA ARG A 47 4.88 20.43 6.06
C ARG A 47 5.02 18.93 6.33
N ILE A 48 6.27 18.48 6.46
CA ILE A 48 6.63 17.10 6.81
C ILE A 48 7.49 17.14 8.06
N ARG A 49 7.17 16.32 9.05
CA ARG A 49 7.92 16.27 10.32
C ARG A 49 8.03 14.86 10.86
N SER A 50 9.08 14.64 11.65
CA SER A 50 9.22 13.43 12.46
C SER A 50 8.30 13.49 13.68
N ASP A 51 8.14 12.35 14.34
CA ASP A 51 7.56 12.28 15.65
C ASP A 51 8.69 12.26 16.71
N ARG A 52 8.61 13.19 17.67
CA ARG A 52 9.54 13.36 18.80
C ARG A 52 11.03 13.41 18.38
N SER A 53 11.85 12.45 18.88
CA SER A 53 13.32 12.49 18.78
C SER A 53 13.90 11.80 17.55
N ILE A 54 13.15 10.91 16.89
CA ILE A 54 13.66 10.13 15.75
C ILE A 54 13.67 10.98 14.48
N PRO A 55 14.83 11.27 13.91
CA PRO A 55 14.91 12.15 12.75
C PRO A 55 14.38 11.48 11.48
N LEU A 56 13.93 12.31 10.55
CA LEU A 56 13.73 11.93 9.15
C LEU A 56 15.07 11.87 8.44
N THR A 57 15.18 11.00 7.45
CA THR A 57 16.29 10.99 6.49
C THR A 57 15.78 11.44 5.14
N ILE A 58 16.42 12.45 4.57
CA ILE A 58 16.15 12.95 3.22
C ILE A 58 17.26 12.53 2.25
N LYS A 59 16.90 12.00 1.08
CA LYS A 59 17.82 11.56 0.03
C LYS A 59 17.31 12.02 -1.34
N GLY A 60 18.19 12.59 -2.13
CA GLY A 60 17.93 13.04 -3.50
C GLY A 60 19.20 13.58 -4.14
N GLN A 61 19.11 14.16 -5.32
CA GLN A 61 20.28 14.72 -6.02
C GLN A 61 21.08 15.72 -5.18
N ARG A 62 20.37 16.55 -4.40
CA ARG A 62 21.00 17.57 -3.52
C ARG A 62 21.19 17.12 -2.08
N PHE A 63 20.72 15.93 -1.71
CA PHE A 63 20.69 15.47 -0.32
C PHE A 63 21.25 14.06 -0.19
N SER A 64 22.42 13.93 0.42
CA SER A 64 23.02 12.63 0.71
C SER A 64 22.65 12.18 2.13
N ASN A 65 21.53 11.45 2.29
CA ASN A 65 21.07 10.88 3.57
C ASN A 65 21.07 11.89 4.75
N LYS A 66 20.69 13.13 4.48
CA LYS A 66 20.64 14.18 5.49
C LYS A 66 19.59 13.90 6.55
N LYS A 67 19.96 13.93 7.83
CA LYS A 67 19.03 13.80 8.97
C LYS A 67 18.43 15.16 9.33
N ILE A 68 17.10 15.20 9.47
CA ILE A 68 16.33 16.41 9.79
C ILE A 68 15.19 16.07 10.75
N LYS A 69 14.69 17.06 11.51
CA LYS A 69 13.49 16.90 12.35
C LYS A 69 12.21 17.12 11.55
N GLY A 70 12.24 18.03 10.59
CA GLY A 70 11.12 18.35 9.71
C GLY A 70 11.55 19.29 8.60
N LEU A 71 10.65 19.48 7.65
CA LEU A 71 10.82 20.39 6.54
C LEU A 71 9.48 21.02 6.15
N THR A 72 9.57 22.22 5.60
CA THR A 72 8.44 22.91 4.95
C THR A 72 8.82 23.18 3.51
N LEU A 73 7.91 22.83 2.59
CA LEU A 73 7.98 23.17 1.19
C LEU A 73 6.95 24.26 0.90
N LYS A 74 7.37 25.27 0.14
CA LYS A 74 6.48 26.34 -0.33
C LYS A 74 6.75 26.57 -1.82
N LYS A 75 5.69 26.50 -2.62
CA LYS A 75 5.74 26.84 -4.03
C LYS A 75 5.07 28.18 -4.27
N GLN A 76 5.81 29.09 -4.87
CA GLN A 76 5.33 30.40 -5.29
C GLN A 76 5.78 30.62 -6.74
N ASN A 77 4.83 30.80 -7.63
CA ASN A 77 5.08 30.85 -9.08
C ASN A 77 5.93 29.64 -9.53
N ASN A 78 7.01 29.87 -10.26
CA ASN A 78 7.92 28.80 -10.72
C ASN A 78 8.99 28.40 -9.71
N ARG A 79 9.02 28.97 -8.50
CA ARG A 79 10.03 28.73 -7.47
C ARG A 79 9.46 27.87 -6.35
N THR A 80 10.21 26.85 -5.96
CA THR A 80 9.89 26.01 -4.80
C THR A 80 11.00 26.12 -3.76
N THR A 81 10.66 26.61 -2.58
CA THR A 81 11.58 26.73 -1.45
C THR A 81 11.41 25.57 -0.48
N LEU A 82 12.52 24.99 -0.05
CA LEU A 82 12.57 23.99 1.02
C LEU A 82 13.29 24.59 2.23
N ILE A 83 12.65 24.52 3.39
CA ILE A 83 13.13 25.07 4.66
C ILE A 83 13.17 23.93 5.68
N PHE A 84 14.31 23.74 6.38
CA PHE A 84 14.41 22.77 7.47
C PHE A 84 14.04 23.39 8.82
N ASP A 85 13.26 22.65 9.62
CA ASP A 85 12.73 23.16 10.91
C ASP A 85 13.83 23.55 11.92
N LYS A 86 14.97 22.86 11.93
CA LYS A 86 16.07 23.11 12.89
C LYS A 86 16.97 24.30 12.52
N ASN A 87 16.94 24.73 11.27
CA ASN A 87 17.79 25.81 10.75
C ASN A 87 16.99 26.65 9.75
N LYS A 88 16.11 27.50 10.27
CA LYS A 88 15.24 28.38 9.46
C LYS A 88 15.99 29.22 8.41
N GLN A 89 17.30 29.37 8.57
CA GLN A 89 18.17 30.13 7.65
C GLN A 89 18.64 29.35 6.43
N LYS A 90 18.50 28.01 6.38
CA LYS A 90 18.97 27.23 5.25
C LYS A 90 17.83 26.95 4.27
N ILE A 91 17.69 27.84 3.30
CA ILE A 91 16.69 27.78 2.24
C ILE A 91 17.32 27.13 1.01
N TYR A 92 16.62 26.16 0.44
CA TYR A 92 16.99 25.52 -0.82
C TYR A 92 15.95 25.85 -1.87
N ASP A 93 16.39 26.34 -3.01
CA ASP A 93 15.54 26.52 -4.17
C ASP A 93 15.53 25.23 -5.00
N LEU A 94 14.37 24.60 -5.09
CA LEU A 94 14.16 23.39 -5.86
C LEU A 94 13.66 23.73 -7.25
N LYS A 95 14.22 23.07 -8.26
CA LYS A 95 13.80 23.22 -9.66
C LYS A 95 12.56 22.35 -9.94
N ASN A 96 11.77 22.72 -10.94
CA ASN A 96 10.73 21.84 -11.45
C ASN A 96 11.33 20.51 -11.91
N LYS A 97 10.56 19.41 -11.77
CA LYS A 97 10.98 18.02 -12.01
C LYS A 97 12.00 17.47 -11.00
N GLU A 98 12.46 18.23 -10.02
CA GLU A 98 13.25 17.66 -8.92
C GLU A 98 12.40 16.70 -8.08
N LYS A 99 13.06 15.65 -7.62
CA LYS A 99 12.47 14.64 -6.73
C LYS A 99 13.42 14.30 -5.60
N PHE A 100 12.86 13.98 -4.45
CA PHE A 100 13.61 13.45 -3.32
C PHE A 100 12.76 12.54 -2.44
N LEU A 101 13.43 11.70 -1.69
CA LEU A 101 12.85 10.73 -0.79
C LEU A 101 12.93 11.23 0.66
N VAL A 102 11.85 11.06 1.42
CA VAL A 102 11.80 11.21 2.87
C VAL A 102 11.46 9.88 3.51
N ARG A 103 12.25 9.43 4.47
CA ARG A 103 12.02 8.18 5.23
C ARG A 103 12.26 8.39 6.71
N SER A 104 11.65 7.54 7.53
CA SER A 104 11.89 7.44 8.97
C SER A 104 12.13 5.99 9.36
N SER A 105 12.96 5.79 10.38
CA SER A 105 13.05 4.51 11.10
C SER A 105 11.99 4.39 12.19
N ASP A 106 11.23 5.45 12.44
CA ASP A 106 10.14 5.45 13.43
C ASP A 106 8.94 4.65 12.92
N ARG A 107 8.60 3.60 13.66
CA ARG A 107 7.42 2.76 13.36
C ARG A 107 6.09 3.51 13.47
N ARG A 108 6.07 4.63 14.20
CA ARG A 108 4.89 5.50 14.32
C ARG A 108 4.60 6.30 13.06
N GLY A 109 5.53 6.34 12.09
CA GLY A 109 5.34 6.95 10.79
C GLY A 109 5.85 8.40 10.67
N ILE A 110 5.51 9.01 9.54
CA ILE A 110 5.92 10.37 9.15
C ILE A 110 4.68 11.25 9.13
N TRP A 111 4.73 12.41 9.76
CA TRP A 111 3.68 13.40 9.69
C TRP A 111 3.74 14.21 8.39
N VAL A 112 2.62 14.26 7.69
CA VAL A 112 2.36 15.17 6.56
C VAL A 112 1.16 16.02 6.93
N GLY A 113 1.39 17.29 7.23
CA GLY A 113 0.37 18.12 7.84
C GLY A 113 -0.05 17.55 9.21
N GLN A 114 -1.33 17.17 9.30
CA GLN A 114 -1.95 16.62 10.52
C GLN A 114 -2.16 15.11 10.48
N LYS A 115 -1.74 14.41 9.41
CA LYS A 115 -1.92 12.98 9.23
C LYS A 115 -0.58 12.25 9.25
N ARG A 116 -0.55 11.02 9.77
CA ARG A 116 0.66 10.18 9.81
C ARG A 116 0.60 9.08 8.76
N TYR A 117 1.74 8.85 8.13
CA TYR A 117 1.87 7.85 7.08
C TYR A 117 3.03 6.90 7.36
N ALA A 118 2.80 5.61 7.16
CA ALA A 118 3.86 4.60 7.23
C ALA A 118 4.69 4.57 5.96
N GLY A 119 5.84 3.85 6.00
CA GLY A 119 6.68 3.68 4.82
C GLY A 119 7.54 4.90 4.51
N LYS A 120 7.67 5.25 3.25
CA LYS A 120 8.48 6.36 2.76
C LYS A 120 7.65 7.32 1.92
N LEU A 121 8.12 8.54 1.77
CA LEU A 121 7.47 9.57 0.95
C LEU A 121 8.40 9.94 -0.21
N ASN A 122 7.90 9.85 -1.43
CA ASN A 122 8.52 10.46 -2.59
C ASN A 122 7.90 11.84 -2.79
N ILE A 123 8.73 12.86 -2.89
CA ILE A 123 8.31 14.24 -3.11
C ILE A 123 8.69 14.61 -4.54
N PHE A 124 7.73 15.10 -5.31
CA PHE A 124 7.92 15.56 -6.68
C PHE A 124 7.56 17.03 -6.80
N ILE A 125 8.43 17.81 -7.42
CA ILE A 125 8.20 19.22 -7.71
C ILE A 125 7.67 19.32 -9.14
N SER A 126 6.41 19.71 -9.30
CA SER A 126 5.82 19.99 -10.61
C SER A 126 5.70 21.50 -10.85
N ASP A 127 5.26 21.90 -12.04
CA ASP A 127 5.16 23.32 -12.41
C ASP A 127 4.22 24.11 -11.51
N ASN A 128 3.11 23.51 -11.07
CA ASN A 128 2.07 24.21 -10.33
C ASN A 128 1.93 23.76 -8.86
N HIS A 129 2.39 22.55 -8.53
CA HIS A 129 2.17 21.93 -7.22
C HIS A 129 3.37 21.11 -6.77
N ILE A 130 3.35 20.77 -5.51
CA ILE A 130 4.21 19.76 -4.91
C ILE A 130 3.36 18.51 -4.70
N LEU A 131 3.85 17.37 -5.15
CA LEU A 131 3.17 16.08 -4.97
C LEU A 131 3.87 15.29 -3.88
N VAL A 132 3.09 14.76 -2.94
CA VAL A 132 3.58 13.81 -1.93
C VAL A 132 3.00 12.45 -2.21
N VAL A 133 3.85 11.50 -2.56
CA VAL A 133 3.49 10.12 -2.86
C VAL A 133 3.99 9.23 -1.73
N ASN A 134 3.08 8.58 -1.02
CA ASN A 134 3.40 7.62 0.03
C ASN A 134 3.66 6.24 -0.59
N VAL A 135 4.78 5.62 -0.26
CA VAL A 135 5.20 4.31 -0.79
C VAL A 135 5.37 3.34 0.37
N LEU A 136 4.57 2.26 0.35
CA LEU A 136 4.53 1.29 1.45
C LEU A 136 4.05 -0.08 0.96
N GLY A 137 4.16 -1.11 1.82
CA GLY A 137 3.59 -2.43 1.56
C GLY A 137 2.06 -2.39 1.53
N ILE A 138 1.46 -3.20 0.63
CA ILE A 138 0.02 -3.24 0.39
C ILE A 138 -0.78 -3.54 1.67
N GLU A 139 -0.34 -4.47 2.50
CA GLU A 139 -1.07 -4.86 3.71
C GLU A 139 -1.10 -3.71 4.74
N LYS A 140 -0.04 -2.92 4.79
CA LYS A 140 0.01 -1.74 5.67
C LYS A 140 -0.88 -0.61 5.18
N TYR A 141 -0.98 -0.43 3.86
CA TYR A 141 -1.91 0.46 3.20
C TYR A 141 -3.36 0.08 3.53
N LEU A 142 -3.71 -1.20 3.33
CA LEU A 142 -5.06 -1.72 3.54
C LEU A 142 -5.54 -1.58 4.99
N GLY A 143 -4.64 -1.66 5.98
CA GLY A 143 -5.00 -1.45 7.37
C GLY A 143 -5.65 -0.09 7.65
N SER A 144 -5.29 0.93 6.86
CA SER A 144 -5.91 2.26 6.89
C SER A 144 -7.13 2.35 5.96
N VAL A 145 -7.02 1.84 4.73
CA VAL A 145 -8.12 1.92 3.74
C VAL A 145 -9.39 1.28 4.27
N VAL A 146 -9.33 0.07 4.80
CA VAL A 146 -10.51 -0.62 5.35
C VAL A 146 -11.17 0.21 6.45
N GLY A 147 -10.38 0.89 7.29
CA GLY A 147 -10.91 1.76 8.34
C GLY A 147 -11.43 3.12 7.84
N SER A 148 -11.02 3.53 6.64
CA SER A 148 -11.51 4.76 6.00
C SER A 148 -12.79 4.52 5.18
N GLU A 149 -12.92 3.33 4.58
CA GLU A 149 -14.04 2.95 3.71
C GLU A 149 -15.22 2.35 4.47
N MET A 150 -14.97 1.76 5.64
CA MET A 150 -15.99 1.00 6.37
C MET A 150 -15.91 1.23 7.88
N PRO A 151 -17.07 1.43 8.56
CA PRO A 151 -17.08 1.58 10.01
C PRO A 151 -16.46 0.36 10.72
N ALA A 152 -15.46 0.59 11.57
CA ALA A 152 -14.73 -0.49 12.27
C ALA A 152 -15.64 -1.34 13.22
N LYS A 153 -16.82 -0.84 13.58
CA LYS A 153 -17.82 -1.58 14.37
C LYS A 153 -18.50 -2.72 13.61
N TRP A 154 -18.49 -2.69 12.28
CA TRP A 154 -19.12 -3.72 11.44
C TRP A 154 -18.54 -5.12 11.71
N PRO A 155 -19.27 -6.20 11.35
CA PRO A 155 -18.79 -7.58 11.52
C PRO A 155 -17.39 -7.79 10.91
N LEU A 156 -16.60 -8.66 11.56
CA LEU A 156 -15.23 -8.93 11.07
C LEU A 156 -15.21 -9.47 9.65
N GLU A 157 -16.19 -10.30 9.29
CA GLU A 157 -16.29 -10.88 7.94
C GLU A 157 -16.56 -9.82 6.87
N ALA A 158 -17.36 -8.80 7.18
CA ALA A 158 -17.55 -7.66 6.27
C ALA A 158 -16.24 -6.88 6.06
N LEU A 159 -15.47 -6.63 7.14
CA LEU A 159 -14.16 -5.99 7.03
C LEU A 159 -13.15 -6.85 6.27
N LYS A 160 -13.22 -8.19 6.36
CA LYS A 160 -12.43 -9.13 5.57
C LYS A 160 -12.78 -9.04 4.07
N ALA A 161 -14.06 -9.03 3.74
CA ALA A 161 -14.53 -8.88 2.36
C ALA A 161 -14.02 -7.55 1.76
N GLN A 162 -14.14 -6.44 2.51
CA GLN A 162 -13.61 -5.15 2.11
C GLN A 162 -12.08 -5.19 1.89
N ALA A 163 -11.35 -5.87 2.77
CA ALA A 163 -9.90 -5.99 2.63
C ALA A 163 -9.49 -6.72 1.34
N ILE A 164 -10.20 -7.79 0.97
CA ILE A 164 -9.97 -8.54 -0.27
C ILE A 164 -10.32 -7.68 -1.49
N ALA A 165 -11.48 -7.01 -1.49
CA ALA A 165 -11.90 -6.13 -2.56
C ALA A 165 -10.92 -4.96 -2.75
N SER A 166 -10.57 -4.26 -1.67
CA SER A 166 -9.63 -3.14 -1.69
C SER A 166 -8.22 -3.54 -2.14
N ARG A 167 -7.75 -4.72 -1.75
CA ARG A 167 -6.45 -5.27 -2.20
C ARG A 167 -6.46 -5.51 -3.70
N THR A 168 -7.52 -6.16 -4.20
CA THR A 168 -7.68 -6.46 -5.61
C THR A 168 -7.73 -5.19 -6.44
N TYR A 169 -8.55 -4.22 -6.03
CA TYR A 169 -8.66 -2.93 -6.67
C TYR A 169 -7.31 -2.22 -6.74
N ALA A 170 -6.62 -2.06 -5.60
CA ALA A 170 -5.35 -1.35 -5.53
C ALA A 170 -4.24 -1.99 -6.38
N LEU A 171 -4.16 -3.33 -6.39
CA LEU A 171 -3.19 -4.07 -7.21
C LEU A 171 -3.50 -4.01 -8.71
N LYS A 172 -4.76 -3.78 -9.07
CA LYS A 172 -5.19 -3.61 -10.46
C LYS A 172 -4.84 -2.24 -11.01
N GLN A 173 -4.84 -1.19 -10.16
CA GLN A 173 -4.60 0.18 -10.58
C GLN A 173 -3.12 0.40 -10.96
N LYS A 174 -2.89 0.83 -12.17
CA LYS A 174 -1.57 1.26 -12.69
C LYS A 174 -1.81 2.23 -13.83
N GLY A 175 -1.84 3.49 -13.57
CA GLY A 175 -2.18 4.45 -14.63
C GLY A 175 -1.33 5.72 -14.66
N ASN A 176 -0.64 6.05 -13.58
CA ASN A 176 0.18 7.25 -13.49
C ASN A 176 1.65 6.89 -13.31
N PRO A 177 2.60 7.52 -14.03
CA PRO A 177 4.03 7.21 -13.90
C PRO A 177 4.63 7.57 -12.54
N LEU A 178 3.95 8.39 -11.72
CA LEU A 178 4.45 8.86 -10.42
C LEU A 178 3.81 8.11 -9.23
N TYR A 179 2.60 7.55 -9.41
CA TYR A 179 1.87 6.83 -8.36
C TYR A 179 0.87 5.84 -8.97
N ASP A 180 0.48 4.82 -8.21
CA ASP A 180 -0.49 3.81 -8.67
C ASP A 180 -1.94 4.30 -8.48
N ILE A 181 -2.21 5.01 -7.38
CA ILE A 181 -3.55 5.39 -6.94
C ILE A 181 -3.50 6.72 -6.18
N ASP A 182 -4.58 7.49 -6.15
CA ASP A 182 -4.73 8.63 -5.25
C ASP A 182 -5.53 8.27 -4.00
N SER A 183 -5.47 9.14 -2.99
CA SER A 183 -6.06 8.93 -1.66
C SER A 183 -7.48 9.47 -1.52
N THR A 184 -8.16 9.75 -2.62
CA THR A 184 -9.51 10.33 -2.65
C THR A 184 -10.59 9.27 -2.86
N ASN A 185 -11.86 9.65 -2.74
CA ASN A 185 -13.01 8.82 -3.05
C ASN A 185 -13.12 8.45 -4.54
N MET A 186 -12.36 9.10 -5.41
CA MET A 186 -12.25 8.71 -6.83
C MET A 186 -11.55 7.37 -7.01
N ASN A 187 -10.73 6.97 -6.03
CA ASN A 187 -10.05 5.68 -5.97
C ASN A 187 -10.37 4.96 -4.66
N GLN A 188 -9.55 5.17 -3.62
CA GLN A 188 -9.76 4.61 -2.29
C GLN A 188 -9.36 5.63 -1.22
N VAL A 189 -10.25 5.90 -0.28
CA VAL A 189 -9.98 6.84 0.81
C VAL A 189 -8.83 6.32 1.67
N TYR A 190 -7.74 7.07 1.70
CA TYR A 190 -6.55 6.77 2.48
C TYR A 190 -6.11 7.98 3.29
N ILE A 191 -6.48 8.00 4.58
CA ILE A 191 -6.25 9.16 5.45
C ILE A 191 -5.10 9.00 6.44
N GLY A 192 -4.28 7.95 6.27
CA GLY A 192 -3.11 7.69 7.09
C GLY A 192 -3.36 6.67 8.20
N LEU A 193 -2.39 6.54 9.10
CA LEU A 193 -2.34 5.45 10.10
C LEU A 193 -3.47 5.49 11.12
N GLU A 194 -4.04 6.64 11.39
CA GLU A 194 -5.07 6.86 12.39
C GLU A 194 -6.41 6.17 12.06
N ALA A 195 -6.71 5.94 10.79
CA ALA A 195 -7.91 5.22 10.37
C ALA A 195 -7.85 3.71 10.69
N GLY A 196 -6.64 3.15 10.81
CA GLY A 196 -6.43 1.72 11.05
C GLY A 196 -6.64 1.32 12.50
N THR A 197 -7.73 0.63 12.81
CA THR A 197 -8.02 0.05 14.13
C THR A 197 -7.40 -1.34 14.28
N HIS A 198 -7.42 -1.90 15.50
CA HIS A 198 -7.02 -3.30 15.74
C HIS A 198 -7.88 -4.28 14.92
N LYS A 199 -9.20 -4.04 14.84
CA LYS A 199 -10.13 -4.89 14.12
C LYS A 199 -9.91 -4.88 12.61
N THR A 200 -9.68 -3.69 12.01
CA THR A 200 -9.39 -3.59 10.57
C THR A 200 -8.05 -4.22 10.22
N LYS A 201 -7.02 -4.05 11.05
CA LYS A 201 -5.72 -4.72 10.89
C LYS A 201 -5.85 -6.25 10.99
N ARG A 202 -6.70 -6.75 11.91
CA ARG A 202 -7.00 -8.19 12.01
C ARG A 202 -7.67 -8.71 10.75
N ALA A 203 -8.66 -7.99 10.21
CA ALA A 203 -9.32 -8.35 8.95
C ALA A 203 -8.33 -8.46 7.79
N VAL A 204 -7.46 -7.47 7.63
CA VAL A 204 -6.42 -7.44 6.60
C VAL A 204 -5.44 -8.61 6.75
N ASN A 205 -4.93 -8.85 7.98
CA ASN A 205 -3.97 -9.92 8.23
C ASN A 205 -4.56 -11.31 8.00
N SER A 206 -5.82 -11.54 8.38
CA SER A 206 -6.49 -12.84 8.19
C SER A 206 -6.86 -13.11 6.72
N THR A 207 -6.82 -12.12 5.87
CA THR A 207 -7.06 -12.23 4.43
C THR A 207 -5.81 -11.91 3.60
N ARG A 208 -4.63 -11.98 4.23
CA ARG A 208 -3.36 -11.64 3.57
C ARG A 208 -3.21 -12.39 2.25
N SER A 209 -2.76 -11.67 1.23
CA SER A 209 -2.54 -12.19 -0.14
C SER A 209 -3.79 -12.67 -0.89
N LEU A 210 -4.98 -12.67 -0.30
CA LEU A 210 -6.22 -13.02 -0.99
C LEU A 210 -6.65 -11.89 -1.91
N VAL A 211 -6.96 -12.25 -3.17
CA VAL A 211 -7.43 -11.33 -4.22
C VAL A 211 -8.56 -11.98 -5.01
N LEU A 212 -9.35 -11.16 -5.69
CA LEU A 212 -10.40 -11.61 -6.59
C LEU A 212 -9.89 -11.68 -8.02
N THR A 213 -10.14 -12.80 -8.70
CA THR A 213 -9.72 -13.01 -10.07
C THR A 213 -10.86 -13.51 -10.94
N TYR A 214 -10.80 -13.21 -12.23
CA TYR A 214 -11.64 -13.79 -13.26
C TYR A 214 -10.73 -14.24 -14.42
N LYS A 215 -10.82 -15.50 -14.83
CA LYS A 215 -9.94 -16.12 -15.83
C LYS A 215 -8.45 -15.85 -15.54
N ASN A 216 -8.05 -16.07 -14.29
CA ASN A 216 -6.69 -15.88 -13.76
C ASN A 216 -6.13 -14.44 -13.86
N LYS A 217 -6.98 -13.43 -14.04
CA LYS A 217 -6.60 -12.01 -14.04
C LYS A 217 -7.31 -11.27 -12.92
N LEU A 218 -6.64 -10.32 -12.28
CA LEU A 218 -7.27 -9.47 -11.27
C LEU A 218 -8.51 -8.79 -11.86
N ILE A 219 -9.63 -8.85 -11.15
CA ILE A 219 -10.85 -8.14 -11.53
C ILE A 219 -10.77 -6.65 -11.22
N ASN A 220 -11.69 -5.88 -11.78
CA ASN A 220 -11.95 -4.51 -11.36
C ASN A 220 -12.91 -4.56 -10.16
N ALA A 221 -12.35 -4.71 -8.96
CA ALA A 221 -13.11 -4.94 -7.72
C ALA A 221 -13.70 -3.63 -7.21
N LEU A 222 -14.68 -3.10 -7.93
CA LEU A 222 -15.42 -1.90 -7.54
C LEU A 222 -16.34 -2.19 -6.35
N PHE A 223 -16.53 -1.21 -5.50
CA PHE A 223 -17.43 -1.30 -4.34
C PHE A 223 -18.10 0.06 -4.09
N HIS A 224 -19.25 0.03 -3.43
CA HIS A 224 -20.04 1.20 -3.07
C HIS A 224 -20.77 0.96 -1.74
N SER A 225 -21.28 2.01 -1.12
CA SER A 225 -21.91 1.95 0.21
C SER A 225 -23.36 1.47 0.18
N SER A 226 -24.07 1.65 -0.93
CA SER A 226 -25.48 1.29 -1.07
C SER A 226 -25.84 1.06 -2.53
N SER A 227 -26.73 0.08 -2.78
CA SER A 227 -27.25 -0.26 -4.11
C SER A 227 -28.78 -0.10 -4.22
N ALA A 228 -29.44 0.45 -3.20
CA ALA A 228 -30.91 0.56 -3.14
C ALA A 228 -31.65 -0.79 -3.40
N GLY A 229 -31.01 -1.90 -3.01
CA GLY A 229 -31.58 -3.25 -3.12
C GLY A 229 -31.10 -4.08 -4.33
N MET A 230 -30.68 -3.46 -5.43
CA MET A 230 -30.15 -4.13 -6.61
C MET A 230 -28.95 -3.37 -7.19
N THR A 231 -28.00 -4.09 -7.73
CA THR A 231 -26.86 -3.49 -8.45
C THR A 231 -27.19 -3.32 -9.93
N GLU A 232 -26.53 -2.36 -10.58
CA GLU A 232 -26.63 -2.19 -12.02
C GLU A 232 -25.55 -3.00 -12.74
N ASN A 233 -25.82 -3.39 -13.99
CA ASN A 233 -24.79 -4.00 -14.82
C ASN A 233 -23.68 -2.99 -15.12
N SER A 234 -22.46 -3.47 -15.20
CA SER A 234 -21.30 -2.61 -15.45
C SER A 234 -21.39 -1.81 -16.76
N GLN A 235 -22.04 -2.35 -17.78
CA GLN A 235 -22.25 -1.67 -19.07
C GLN A 235 -23.21 -0.48 -18.99
N ASP A 236 -24.12 -0.48 -18.02
CA ASP A 236 -25.14 0.56 -17.84
C ASP A 236 -24.57 1.76 -17.07
N VAL A 237 -23.52 1.52 -16.26
CA VAL A 237 -22.81 2.55 -15.47
C VAL A 237 -21.51 2.99 -16.18
N TRP A 238 -20.78 2.05 -16.77
CA TRP A 238 -19.52 2.30 -17.48
C TRP A 238 -19.62 1.73 -18.91
N LYS A 239 -18.90 2.30 -19.86
CA LYS A 239 -18.87 1.84 -21.25
C LYS A 239 -18.42 0.38 -21.43
N ASN A 240 -17.80 -0.22 -20.41
CA ASN A 240 -17.21 -1.56 -20.48
C ASN A 240 -18.13 -2.60 -19.83
N LYS A 241 -18.38 -3.70 -20.55
CA LYS A 241 -19.06 -4.88 -20.01
C LYS A 241 -18.07 -5.77 -19.27
N TYR A 242 -18.23 -5.92 -17.97
CA TYR A 242 -17.46 -6.84 -17.15
C TYR A 242 -18.34 -8.04 -16.75
N PRO A 243 -18.03 -9.28 -17.21
CA PRO A 243 -18.88 -10.46 -16.94
C PRO A 243 -19.06 -10.79 -15.47
N TYR A 244 -18.17 -10.28 -14.61
CA TYR A 244 -18.20 -10.46 -13.16
C TYR A 244 -18.85 -9.27 -12.41
N LEU A 245 -19.34 -8.26 -13.11
CA LEU A 245 -20.11 -7.12 -12.60
C LEU A 245 -21.45 -7.03 -13.35
N SER A 246 -22.22 -8.09 -13.25
CA SER A 246 -23.58 -8.20 -13.77
C SER A 246 -24.57 -8.26 -12.60
N SER A 247 -25.75 -7.69 -12.82
CA SER A 247 -26.90 -7.75 -11.94
C SER A 247 -27.78 -8.93 -12.29
#